data_107736b8e55c558b6b0c072d9d6a0b42
#
_entry.id   107736b8e55c558b6b0c072d9d6a0b42
#
_cell.length_a   1.000
_cell.length_b   1.000
_cell.length_c   1.000
_cell.angle_alpha   90.00
_cell.angle_beta   90.00
_cell.angle_gamma   90.00
#
_symmetry.space_group_name_H-M   'P 1'
#
loop_
_entity.id
_entity.type
_entity.pdbx_description
1 polymer ?
#
loop_
_entity_poly.entity_id
_entity_poly.type
_entity_poly.pdbx_seq_one_letter_code
_entity_poly.pdbx_strand_id
1 'polypeptide(L)'
;MQVENILGLIQEEELQYLQEEFCQVTGVCACCLDRNGKKITVISGTEEQKKQFIKYEAEKSFSGILERVEEGSLEDLAVEELPEGGSGASIAIRISGKTMLYWLVLFYGENDRFFPILDLLRDSSITLLRNKISCFSAEAESRRSRFAELEMERNLHTIEATTQIVQLLDSEERMEKIMDKWLRVLGEHLKVDSAVIFYLYREKGTMDVAFEWLAEGKLSYFDRTRNQPLKPWL
;
A
#
# COMPACT_ATOMS: atom_id res chain seq x y z
N MET A 1 -1.19 10.02 5.67
CA MET A 1 -0.49 9.47 4.49
C MET A 1 0.62 10.44 4.13
N GLN A 2 1.88 10.04 4.18
CA GLN A 2 3.00 10.93 3.84
C GLN A 2 3.00 11.15 2.33
N VAL A 3 3.16 12.41 1.90
CA VAL A 3 3.16 12.84 0.48
C VAL A 3 4.22 12.13 -0.36
N GLU A 4 5.27 11.61 0.27
CA GLU A 4 6.33 10.83 -0.36
C GLU A 4 5.85 9.53 -1.04
N ASN A 5 4.70 8.99 -0.62
CA ASN A 5 4.13 7.78 -1.22
C ASN A 5 3.19 8.05 -2.41
N ILE A 6 2.81 9.30 -2.68
CA ILE A 6 1.83 9.59 -3.74
C ILE A 6 2.48 9.52 -5.12
N LEU A 7 3.72 9.98 -5.27
CA LEU A 7 4.47 9.82 -6.53
C LEU A 7 4.73 8.34 -6.88
N GLY A 8 4.85 7.47 -5.87
CA GLY A 8 4.94 6.02 -6.08
C GLY A 8 3.62 5.35 -6.50
N LEU A 9 2.49 6.09 -6.51
CA LEU A 9 1.19 5.60 -6.97
C LEU A 9 0.91 5.89 -8.45
N ILE A 10 1.69 6.82 -9.04
CA ILE A 10 1.56 7.18 -10.45
C ILE A 10 2.69 6.48 -11.19
N GLN A 11 2.31 5.69 -12.17
CA GLN A 11 3.29 5.09 -13.07
C GLN A 11 3.83 6.17 -14.00
N GLU A 12 5.13 6.17 -14.23
CA GLU A 12 5.79 7.13 -15.15
C GLU A 12 5.13 7.09 -16.52
N GLU A 13 4.68 5.92 -16.97
CA GLU A 13 3.98 5.69 -18.23
C GLU A 13 2.65 6.45 -18.33
N GLU A 14 1.92 6.61 -17.22
CA GLU A 14 0.64 7.35 -17.24
C GLU A 14 0.87 8.87 -17.41
N LEU A 15 1.90 9.41 -16.76
CA LEU A 15 2.30 10.81 -16.97
C LEU A 15 2.88 11.03 -18.37
N GLN A 16 3.68 10.08 -18.85
CA GLN A 16 4.23 10.12 -20.19
C GLN A 16 3.13 10.11 -21.24
N TYR A 17 2.12 9.24 -21.09
CA TYR A 17 0.97 9.16 -21.98
C TYR A 17 0.16 10.47 -21.99
N LEU A 18 -0.17 11.01 -20.82
CA LEU A 18 -0.86 12.30 -20.70
C LEU A 18 -0.09 13.41 -21.41
N GLN A 19 1.22 13.45 -21.22
CA GLN A 19 2.11 14.41 -21.84
C GLN A 19 2.14 14.29 -23.36
N GLU A 20 2.25 13.08 -23.89
CA GLU A 20 2.32 12.81 -25.33
C GLU A 20 1.03 13.24 -26.03
N GLU A 21 -0.14 12.83 -25.49
CA GLU A 21 -1.44 13.24 -25.98
C GLU A 21 -1.60 14.77 -25.97
N PHE A 22 -1.21 15.40 -24.85
CA PHE A 22 -1.27 16.85 -24.73
C PHE A 22 -0.39 17.56 -25.76
N CYS A 23 0.87 17.13 -25.90
CA CYS A 23 1.80 17.71 -26.87
C CYS A 23 1.34 17.49 -28.31
N GLN A 24 0.76 16.35 -28.62
CA GLN A 24 0.23 16.02 -29.94
C GLN A 24 -0.94 16.93 -30.35
N VAL A 25 -1.87 17.16 -29.40
CA VAL A 25 -3.08 17.97 -29.66
C VAL A 25 -2.75 19.47 -29.70
N THR A 26 -1.85 19.93 -28.85
CA THR A 26 -1.59 21.36 -28.65
C THR A 26 -0.39 21.90 -29.45
N GLY A 27 0.46 21.00 -29.95
CA GLY A 27 1.69 21.37 -30.68
C GLY A 27 2.79 21.94 -29.78
N VAL A 28 2.70 21.78 -28.48
CA VAL A 28 3.73 22.22 -27.52
C VAL A 28 4.77 21.11 -27.26
N CYS A 29 5.87 21.47 -26.63
CA CYS A 29 6.85 20.52 -26.13
C CYS A 29 6.86 20.57 -24.60
N ALA A 30 6.85 19.43 -23.94
CA ALA A 30 6.75 19.38 -22.48
C ALA A 30 7.57 18.25 -21.86
N CYS A 31 7.92 18.40 -20.58
CA CYS A 31 8.36 17.32 -19.72
C CYS A 31 7.87 17.51 -18.30
N CYS A 32 7.73 16.41 -17.55
CA CYS A 32 7.34 16.39 -16.16
C CYS A 32 8.56 16.22 -15.26
N LEU A 33 8.62 17.01 -14.18
CA LEU A 33 9.66 16.94 -13.15
C LEU A 33 9.04 16.56 -11.82
N ASP A 34 9.80 15.88 -10.97
CA ASP A 34 9.45 15.71 -9.58
C ASP A 34 9.62 17.02 -8.77
N ARG A 35 9.24 17.00 -7.51
CA ARG A 35 9.37 18.16 -6.61
C ARG A 35 10.82 18.64 -6.41
N ASN A 36 11.82 17.83 -6.74
CA ASN A 36 13.23 18.16 -6.64
C ASN A 36 13.80 18.62 -7.98
N GLY A 37 12.97 18.77 -9.01
CA GLY A 37 13.39 19.18 -10.35
C GLY A 37 14.00 18.05 -11.19
N LYS A 38 13.92 16.79 -10.73
CA LYS A 38 14.38 15.64 -11.52
C LYS A 38 13.29 15.22 -12.52
N LYS A 39 13.69 14.93 -13.76
CA LYS A 39 12.77 14.45 -14.78
C LYS A 39 12.11 13.13 -14.40
N ILE A 40 10.78 13.09 -14.49
CA ILE A 40 9.95 11.89 -14.38
C ILE A 40 9.69 11.33 -15.77
N THR A 41 9.39 12.20 -16.73
CA THR A 41 9.06 11.81 -18.11
C THR A 41 10.18 12.19 -19.10
N VAL A 42 10.20 11.54 -20.25
CA VAL A 42 11.02 12.01 -21.39
C VAL A 42 10.33 13.17 -22.09
N ILE A 43 11.12 14.06 -22.71
CA ILE A 43 10.58 15.23 -23.39
C ILE A 43 9.70 14.79 -24.58
N SER A 44 8.46 15.30 -24.65
CA SER A 44 7.51 15.08 -25.74
C SER A 44 7.35 16.35 -26.59
N GLY A 45 7.17 16.17 -27.89
CA GLY A 45 7.06 17.24 -28.88
C GLY A 45 7.70 16.86 -30.19
N THR A 46 7.80 17.76 -31.15
CA THR A 46 8.53 17.53 -32.40
C THR A 46 10.04 17.43 -32.14
N GLU A 47 10.77 16.80 -33.05
CA GLU A 47 12.23 16.64 -32.91
C GLU A 47 12.98 17.99 -32.83
N GLU A 48 12.46 18.99 -33.51
CA GLU A 48 13.01 20.35 -33.49
C GLU A 48 12.76 21.01 -32.11
N GLN A 49 11.53 20.92 -31.62
CA GLN A 49 11.18 21.42 -30.28
C GLN A 49 11.97 20.73 -29.17
N LYS A 50 12.15 19.41 -29.23
CA LYS A 50 12.97 18.67 -28.28
C LYS A 50 14.42 19.16 -28.25
N LYS A 51 15.01 19.42 -29.42
CA LYS A 51 16.37 19.98 -29.49
C LYS A 51 16.46 21.35 -28.84
N GLN A 52 15.49 22.22 -29.09
CA GLN A 52 15.43 23.55 -28.48
C GLN A 52 15.19 23.45 -26.97
N PHE A 53 14.31 22.57 -26.51
CA PHE A 53 14.06 22.32 -25.10
C PHE A 53 15.35 21.91 -24.37
N ILE A 54 16.11 20.98 -24.92
CA ILE A 54 17.39 20.49 -24.37
C ILE A 54 18.41 21.65 -24.33
N LYS A 55 18.45 22.51 -25.35
CA LYS A 55 19.31 23.68 -25.39
C LYS A 55 18.98 24.66 -24.26
N TYR A 56 17.70 25.03 -24.10
CA TYR A 56 17.26 25.93 -23.03
C TYR A 56 17.50 25.36 -21.64
N GLU A 57 17.34 24.04 -21.48
CA GLU A 57 17.66 23.36 -20.24
C GLU A 57 19.17 23.46 -19.92
N ALA A 58 20.04 23.19 -20.89
CA ALA A 58 21.48 23.29 -20.74
C ALA A 58 21.94 24.74 -20.40
N GLU A 59 21.27 25.74 -20.97
CA GLU A 59 21.51 27.16 -20.69
C GLU A 59 20.86 27.65 -19.40
N LYS A 60 20.15 26.77 -18.67
CA LYS A 60 19.37 27.08 -17.45
C LYS A 60 18.28 28.13 -17.65
N SER A 61 17.79 28.27 -18.86
CA SER A 61 16.75 29.28 -19.19
C SER A 61 15.42 29.02 -18.50
N PHE A 62 15.18 27.80 -18.00
CA PHE A 62 13.97 27.47 -17.23
C PHE A 62 14.11 27.73 -15.70
N SER A 63 15.29 28.07 -15.18
CA SER A 63 15.50 28.22 -13.73
C SER A 63 14.65 29.34 -13.14
N GLY A 64 14.58 30.51 -13.77
CA GLY A 64 13.76 31.62 -13.30
C GLY A 64 12.27 31.31 -13.26
N ILE A 65 11.77 30.53 -14.23
CA ILE A 65 10.37 30.11 -14.28
C ILE A 65 10.06 29.10 -13.18
N LEU A 66 10.97 28.16 -12.91
CA LEU A 66 10.83 27.18 -11.85
C LEU A 66 10.83 27.84 -10.46
N GLU A 67 11.75 28.76 -10.22
CA GLU A 67 11.83 29.49 -8.94
C GLU A 67 10.52 30.23 -8.60
N ARG A 68 9.80 30.73 -9.61
CA ARG A 68 8.52 31.43 -9.42
C ARG A 68 7.39 30.54 -8.95
N VAL A 69 7.43 29.24 -9.24
CA VAL A 69 6.39 28.25 -8.88
C VAL A 69 6.86 27.28 -7.79
N GLU A 70 8.02 27.52 -7.17
CA GLU A 70 8.55 26.68 -6.10
C GLU A 70 7.63 26.56 -4.89
N GLU A 71 7.94 25.63 -4.00
CA GLU A 71 7.17 25.39 -2.78
C GLU A 71 7.14 26.65 -1.90
N GLY A 72 5.93 27.14 -1.59
CA GLY A 72 5.71 28.39 -0.84
C GLY A 72 5.37 29.60 -1.71
N SER A 73 5.52 29.53 -3.03
CA SER A 73 4.98 30.54 -3.95
C SER A 73 3.45 30.53 -3.98
N LEU A 74 2.85 31.68 -4.23
CA LEU A 74 1.41 31.80 -4.50
C LEU A 74 1.08 31.50 -5.96
N GLU A 75 2.07 31.44 -6.85
CA GLU A 75 1.89 31.18 -8.27
C GLU A 75 1.98 29.67 -8.55
N ASP A 76 0.95 29.13 -9.22
CA ASP A 76 0.94 27.74 -9.71
C ASP A 76 1.40 27.67 -11.17
N LEU A 77 1.43 28.79 -11.88
CA LEU A 77 1.80 28.92 -13.27
C LEU A 77 2.69 30.15 -13.46
N ALA A 78 3.85 29.96 -14.03
CA ALA A 78 4.73 31.04 -14.48
C ALA A 78 5.04 30.88 -15.97
N VAL A 79 5.04 31.98 -16.69
CA VAL A 79 5.40 32.03 -18.11
C VAL A 79 6.47 33.11 -18.30
N GLU A 80 7.45 32.85 -19.16
CA GLU A 80 8.53 33.77 -19.51
C GLU A 80 8.92 33.61 -20.99
N GLU A 81 9.28 34.71 -21.60
CA GLU A 81 9.85 34.68 -22.96
C GLU A 81 11.27 34.13 -22.91
N LEU A 82 11.54 33.20 -23.79
CA LEU A 82 12.84 32.60 -23.94
C LEU A 82 13.61 33.23 -25.11
N PRO A 83 14.93 33.11 -25.14
CA PRO A 83 15.71 33.51 -26.31
C PRO A 83 15.17 32.90 -27.61
N GLU A 84 15.37 33.57 -28.74
CA GLU A 84 14.96 33.08 -30.07
C GLU A 84 13.41 33.02 -30.31
N GLY A 85 12.61 33.71 -29.48
CA GLY A 85 11.18 33.88 -29.71
C GLY A 85 10.30 32.72 -29.24
N GLY A 86 10.83 31.82 -28.45
CA GLY A 86 10.03 30.83 -27.72
C GLY A 86 9.51 31.37 -26.39
N SER A 87 8.50 30.71 -25.84
CA SER A 87 8.03 30.96 -24.48
C SER A 87 8.12 29.66 -23.66
N GLY A 88 8.61 29.78 -22.44
CA GLY A 88 8.65 28.72 -21.45
C GLY A 88 7.56 28.91 -20.41
N ALA A 89 6.95 27.82 -19.97
CA ALA A 89 6.05 27.82 -18.84
C ALA A 89 6.46 26.75 -17.82
N SER A 90 6.27 27.06 -16.53
CA SER A 90 6.31 26.07 -15.47
C SER A 90 4.97 26.05 -14.75
N ILE A 91 4.43 24.86 -14.55
CA ILE A 91 3.16 24.62 -13.86
C ILE A 91 3.44 23.73 -12.65
N ALA A 92 3.19 24.25 -11.45
CA ALA A 92 3.25 23.46 -10.22
C ALA A 92 1.91 22.76 -9.99
N ILE A 93 1.95 21.46 -9.86
CA ILE A 93 0.78 20.65 -9.52
C ILE A 93 0.78 20.43 -8.03
N ARG A 94 -0.18 21.03 -7.34
CA ARG A 94 -0.31 20.98 -5.88
C ARG A 94 -1.54 20.22 -5.44
N ILE A 95 -1.37 19.39 -4.39
CA ILE A 95 -2.46 18.70 -3.71
C ILE A 95 -2.36 19.03 -2.22
N SER A 96 -3.44 19.57 -1.66
CA SER A 96 -3.48 20.00 -0.24
C SER A 96 -2.33 20.95 0.14
N GLY A 97 -1.99 21.88 -0.76
CA GLY A 97 -0.96 22.91 -0.56
C GLY A 97 0.49 22.41 -0.72
N LYS A 98 0.69 21.13 -1.08
CA LYS A 98 2.03 20.57 -1.31
C LYS A 98 2.26 20.34 -2.79
N THR A 99 3.42 20.76 -3.29
CA THR A 99 3.82 20.50 -4.66
C THR A 99 4.14 19.04 -4.85
N MET A 100 3.53 18.43 -5.87
CA MET A 100 3.68 17.03 -6.23
C MET A 100 4.66 16.85 -7.38
N LEU A 101 4.48 17.68 -8.42
CA LEU A 101 5.29 17.64 -9.62
C LEU A 101 5.22 19.01 -10.31
N TYR A 102 6.11 19.22 -11.27
CA TYR A 102 6.12 20.37 -12.15
C TYR A 102 6.01 19.91 -13.61
N TRP A 103 5.28 20.70 -14.42
CA TRP A 103 5.38 20.64 -15.86
C TRP A 103 6.27 21.77 -16.36
N LEU A 104 7.23 21.45 -17.19
CA LEU A 104 7.93 22.42 -18.03
C LEU A 104 7.38 22.30 -19.43
N VAL A 105 6.97 23.44 -19.99
CA VAL A 105 6.34 23.50 -21.32
C VAL A 105 7.07 24.54 -22.15
N LEU A 106 7.42 24.20 -23.39
CA LEU A 106 7.95 25.09 -24.40
C LEU A 106 6.93 25.24 -25.52
N PHE A 107 6.62 26.47 -25.89
CA PHE A 107 5.71 26.78 -26.98
C PHE A 107 6.16 28.02 -27.77
N TYR A 108 5.57 28.17 -28.97
CA TYR A 108 5.86 29.28 -29.89
C TYR A 108 4.55 29.96 -30.26
N GLY A 109 4.48 31.29 -30.11
CA GLY A 109 3.30 32.10 -30.46
C GLY A 109 2.87 33.02 -29.31
N GLU A 110 1.68 33.60 -29.46
CA GLU A 110 1.15 34.52 -28.45
C GLU A 110 0.78 33.82 -27.16
N ASN A 111 1.30 34.31 -26.02
CA ASN A 111 1.10 33.76 -24.69
C ASN A 111 -0.39 33.59 -24.33
N ASP A 112 -1.25 34.55 -24.72
CA ASP A 112 -2.66 34.53 -24.37
C ASP A 112 -3.42 33.32 -24.93
N ARG A 113 -2.94 32.72 -26.00
CA ARG A 113 -3.50 31.50 -26.58
C ARG A 113 -3.18 30.25 -25.77
N PHE A 114 -2.06 30.27 -25.09
CA PHE A 114 -1.56 29.07 -24.37
C PHE A 114 -2.01 29.01 -22.91
N PHE A 115 -2.41 30.12 -22.28
CA PHE A 115 -2.89 30.10 -20.91
C PHE A 115 -4.03 29.10 -20.68
N PRO A 116 -5.12 29.08 -21.50
CA PRO A 116 -6.19 28.08 -21.31
C PRO A 116 -5.69 26.63 -21.49
N ILE A 117 -4.72 26.45 -22.39
CA ILE A 117 -4.12 25.15 -22.66
C ILE A 117 -3.28 24.67 -21.46
N LEU A 118 -2.48 25.56 -20.88
CA LEU A 118 -1.67 25.28 -19.68
C LEU A 118 -2.56 24.99 -18.46
N ASP A 119 -3.66 25.73 -18.31
CA ASP A 119 -4.66 25.46 -17.26
C ASP A 119 -5.30 24.08 -17.44
N LEU A 120 -5.60 23.68 -18.68
CA LEU A 120 -6.14 22.35 -18.97
C LEU A 120 -5.15 21.24 -18.56
N LEU A 121 -3.86 21.42 -18.84
CA LEU A 121 -2.81 20.46 -18.41
C LEU A 121 -2.75 20.35 -16.89
N ARG A 122 -2.79 21.51 -16.22
CA ARG A 122 -2.82 21.58 -14.75
C ARG A 122 -4.02 20.81 -14.19
N ASP A 123 -5.22 21.13 -14.64
CA ASP A 123 -6.46 20.56 -14.11
C ASP A 123 -6.60 19.06 -14.42
N SER A 124 -6.14 18.62 -15.59
CA SER A 124 -6.07 17.20 -15.96
C SER A 124 -5.11 16.44 -15.04
N SER A 125 -3.95 17.03 -14.76
CA SER A 125 -2.95 16.45 -13.85
C SER A 125 -3.45 16.35 -12.40
N ILE A 126 -4.11 17.41 -11.91
CA ILE A 126 -4.74 17.42 -10.58
C ILE A 126 -5.81 16.33 -10.48
N THR A 127 -6.63 16.19 -11.52
CA THR A 127 -7.70 15.19 -11.58
C THR A 127 -7.13 13.78 -11.58
N LEU A 128 -6.09 13.51 -12.37
CA LEU A 128 -5.40 12.22 -12.39
C LEU A 128 -4.87 11.86 -11.01
N LEU A 129 -4.15 12.78 -10.37
CA LEU A 129 -3.59 12.59 -9.04
C LEU A 129 -4.65 12.34 -7.97
N ARG A 130 -5.73 13.13 -7.97
CA ARG A 130 -6.84 12.95 -7.02
C ARG A 130 -7.53 11.60 -7.19
N ASN A 131 -7.76 11.16 -8.41
CA ASN A 131 -8.35 9.85 -8.69
C ASN A 131 -7.46 8.73 -8.17
N LYS A 132 -6.15 8.80 -8.39
CA LYS A 132 -5.20 7.80 -7.86
C LYS A 132 -5.19 7.76 -6.34
N ILE A 133 -5.17 8.91 -5.68
CA ILE A 133 -5.24 8.99 -4.21
C ILE A 133 -6.55 8.39 -3.68
N SER A 134 -7.68 8.69 -4.34
CA SER A 134 -8.99 8.15 -3.97
C SER A 134 -9.05 6.63 -4.14
N CYS A 135 -8.59 6.09 -5.25
CA CYS A 135 -8.53 4.65 -5.49
C CYS A 135 -7.65 3.95 -4.43
N PHE A 136 -6.48 4.50 -4.15
CA PHE A 136 -5.57 3.92 -3.14
C PHE A 136 -6.17 3.94 -1.73
N SER A 137 -6.85 5.04 -1.35
CA SER A 137 -7.51 5.12 -0.03
C SER A 137 -8.65 4.11 0.08
N ALA A 138 -9.46 3.92 -0.97
CA ALA A 138 -10.53 2.94 -1.01
C ALA A 138 -10.00 1.50 -0.91
N GLU A 139 -8.89 1.18 -1.60
CA GLU A 139 -8.24 -0.12 -1.49
C GLU A 139 -7.69 -0.39 -0.08
N ALA A 140 -7.07 0.63 0.54
CA ALA A 140 -6.55 0.53 1.90
C ALA A 140 -7.67 0.30 2.91
N GLU A 141 -8.81 0.96 2.76
CA GLU A 141 -10.01 0.79 3.59
C GLU A 141 -10.61 -0.61 3.38
N SER A 142 -10.73 -1.07 2.16
CA SER A 142 -11.20 -2.43 1.84
C SER A 142 -10.31 -3.52 2.47
N ARG A 143 -8.99 -3.35 2.43
CA ARG A 143 -8.05 -4.27 3.09
C ARG A 143 -8.23 -4.28 4.61
N ARG A 144 -8.42 -3.11 5.23
CA ARG A 144 -8.68 -2.99 6.68
C ARG A 144 -9.99 -3.67 7.07
N SER A 145 -11.05 -3.48 6.28
CA SER A 145 -12.35 -4.12 6.52
C SER A 145 -12.26 -5.64 6.46
N ARG A 146 -11.60 -6.19 5.43
CA ARG A 146 -11.37 -7.64 5.32
C ARG A 146 -10.56 -8.20 6.49
N PHE A 147 -9.55 -7.46 6.95
CA PHE A 147 -8.76 -7.90 8.09
C PHE A 147 -9.60 -7.92 9.38
N ALA A 148 -10.42 -6.91 9.60
CA ALA A 148 -11.34 -6.84 10.75
C ALA A 148 -12.39 -7.96 10.71
N GLU A 149 -12.93 -8.30 9.53
CA GLU A 149 -13.84 -9.42 9.35
C GLU A 149 -13.20 -10.76 9.74
N LEU A 150 -11.98 -11.03 9.25
CA LEU A 150 -11.24 -12.26 9.57
C LEU A 150 -10.90 -12.34 11.08
N GLU A 151 -10.57 -11.23 11.70
CA GLU A 151 -10.30 -11.17 13.13
C GLU A 151 -11.57 -11.41 13.95
N MET A 152 -12.70 -10.85 13.53
CA MET A 152 -14.00 -11.06 14.15
C MET A 152 -14.45 -12.53 14.02
N GLU A 153 -14.31 -13.14 12.86
CA GLU A 153 -14.60 -14.55 12.62
C GLU A 153 -13.76 -15.46 13.54
N ARG A 154 -12.46 -15.17 13.66
CA ARG A 154 -11.56 -15.88 14.56
C ARG A 154 -11.96 -15.76 16.03
N ASN A 155 -12.40 -14.56 16.45
CA ASN A 155 -12.87 -14.31 17.81
C ASN A 155 -14.17 -15.05 18.09
N LEU A 156 -15.13 -15.09 17.15
CA LEU A 156 -16.36 -15.86 17.27
C LEU A 156 -16.09 -17.34 17.47
N HIS A 157 -15.23 -17.95 16.68
CA HIS A 157 -14.84 -19.34 16.83
C HIS A 157 -14.22 -19.63 18.21
N THR A 158 -13.41 -18.70 18.72
CA THR A 158 -12.81 -18.82 20.07
C THR A 158 -13.88 -18.76 21.15
N ILE A 159 -14.86 -17.85 21.03
CA ILE A 159 -15.97 -17.73 21.99
C ILE A 159 -16.85 -19.00 21.96
N GLU A 160 -17.15 -19.52 20.77
CA GLU A 160 -17.92 -20.76 20.60
C GLU A 160 -17.23 -21.94 21.29
N ALA A 161 -15.93 -22.14 21.02
CA ALA A 161 -15.15 -23.21 21.65
C ALA A 161 -15.09 -23.06 23.19
N THR A 162 -14.88 -21.84 23.68
CA THR A 162 -14.86 -21.56 25.12
C THR A 162 -16.21 -21.84 25.75
N THR A 163 -17.32 -21.43 25.10
CA THR A 163 -18.68 -21.67 25.56
C THR A 163 -18.99 -23.18 25.65
N GLN A 164 -18.58 -23.95 24.65
CA GLN A 164 -18.74 -25.41 24.67
C GLN A 164 -17.97 -26.05 25.81
N ILE A 165 -16.74 -25.60 26.07
CA ILE A 165 -15.91 -26.08 27.18
C ILE A 165 -16.61 -25.80 28.52
N VAL A 166 -17.10 -24.58 28.74
CA VAL A 166 -17.81 -24.22 29.97
C VAL A 166 -19.08 -25.09 30.16
N GLN A 167 -19.85 -25.30 29.12
CA GLN A 167 -21.05 -26.15 29.17
C GLN A 167 -20.71 -27.61 29.51
N LEU A 168 -19.57 -28.13 29.03
CA LEU A 168 -19.10 -29.47 29.38
C LEU A 168 -18.71 -29.56 30.87
N LEU A 169 -18.09 -28.54 31.43
CA LEU A 169 -17.71 -28.49 32.84
C LEU A 169 -18.91 -28.43 33.79
N ASP A 170 -20.02 -27.77 33.36
CA ASP A 170 -21.27 -27.69 34.13
C ASP A 170 -22.14 -28.96 34.01
N SER A 171 -21.72 -29.93 33.20
CA SER A 171 -22.47 -31.19 33.02
C SER A 171 -22.22 -32.14 34.19
N GLU A 172 -23.25 -32.93 34.58
CA GLU A 172 -23.14 -33.97 35.61
C GLU A 172 -22.46 -35.26 35.11
N GLU A 173 -21.73 -35.19 34.00
CA GLU A 173 -21.01 -36.32 33.42
C GLU A 173 -19.73 -36.70 34.23
N ARG A 174 -19.30 -37.93 34.09
CA ARG A 174 -18.02 -38.37 34.70
C ARG A 174 -16.84 -37.59 34.11
N MET A 175 -15.89 -37.23 34.94
CA MET A 175 -14.70 -36.46 34.60
C MET A 175 -13.98 -36.98 33.34
N GLU A 176 -13.88 -38.31 33.21
CA GLU A 176 -13.19 -38.94 32.07
C GLU A 176 -13.88 -38.54 30.75
N LYS A 177 -15.23 -38.61 30.68
CA LYS A 177 -16.01 -38.23 29.50
C LYS A 177 -15.93 -36.73 29.18
N ILE A 178 -15.87 -35.92 30.23
CA ILE A 178 -15.71 -34.47 30.10
C ILE A 178 -14.35 -34.16 29.48
N MET A 179 -13.28 -34.80 29.95
CA MET A 179 -11.92 -34.59 29.43
C MET A 179 -11.78 -35.02 27.98
N ASP A 180 -12.35 -36.14 27.59
CA ASP A 180 -12.36 -36.58 26.19
C ASP A 180 -13.06 -35.59 25.26
N LYS A 181 -14.24 -35.11 25.65
CA LYS A 181 -14.99 -34.09 24.89
C LYS A 181 -14.23 -32.78 24.84
N TRP A 182 -13.66 -32.35 25.95
CA TRP A 182 -12.88 -31.11 26.05
C TRP A 182 -11.65 -31.14 25.15
N LEU A 183 -10.86 -32.21 25.20
CA LEU A 183 -9.70 -32.37 24.34
C LEU A 183 -10.07 -32.38 22.85
N ARG A 184 -11.23 -32.95 22.52
CA ARG A 184 -11.76 -32.92 21.16
C ARG A 184 -12.08 -31.49 20.72
N VAL A 185 -12.89 -30.75 21.49
CA VAL A 185 -13.24 -29.36 21.19
C VAL A 185 -11.98 -28.50 21.03
N LEU A 186 -11.03 -28.68 21.96
CA LEU A 186 -9.76 -27.93 21.92
C LEU A 186 -8.91 -28.31 20.68
N GLY A 187 -8.79 -29.60 20.39
CA GLY A 187 -8.00 -30.09 19.27
C GLY A 187 -8.56 -29.66 17.91
N GLU A 188 -9.87 -29.72 17.73
CA GLU A 188 -10.57 -29.28 16.53
C GLU A 188 -10.50 -27.76 16.38
N HIS A 189 -10.66 -26.99 17.47
CA HIS A 189 -10.57 -25.54 17.47
C HIS A 189 -9.15 -25.06 17.09
N LEU A 190 -8.13 -25.64 17.71
CA LEU A 190 -6.73 -25.29 17.45
C LEU A 190 -6.18 -25.87 16.15
N LYS A 191 -6.96 -26.76 15.49
CA LYS A 191 -6.55 -27.49 14.27
C LYS A 191 -5.22 -28.21 14.47
N VAL A 192 -5.05 -28.85 15.62
CA VAL A 192 -3.86 -29.65 15.92
C VAL A 192 -4.07 -31.12 15.61
N ASP A 193 -3.01 -31.89 15.45
CA ASP A 193 -3.05 -33.32 15.16
C ASP A 193 -3.36 -34.16 16.42
N SER A 194 -3.05 -33.62 17.60
CA SER A 194 -3.30 -34.29 18.87
C SER A 194 -3.36 -33.29 20.03
N ALA A 195 -4.13 -33.64 21.05
CA ALA A 195 -4.17 -32.96 22.34
C ALA A 195 -4.04 -33.99 23.46
N VAL A 196 -3.12 -33.79 24.40
CA VAL A 196 -2.76 -34.79 25.39
C VAL A 196 -2.65 -34.14 26.77
N ILE A 197 -3.17 -34.81 27.80
CA ILE A 197 -2.99 -34.46 29.21
C ILE A 197 -2.14 -35.52 29.85
N PHE A 198 -1.11 -35.12 30.61
CA PHE A 198 -0.20 -36.00 31.33
C PHE A 198 -0.46 -35.96 32.81
N TYR A 199 -0.43 -37.14 33.48
CA TYR A 199 -0.21 -37.25 34.92
C TYR A 199 1.28 -37.19 35.21
N LEU A 200 1.66 -36.27 36.12
CA LEU A 200 3.04 -36.10 36.57
C LEU A 200 3.26 -36.75 37.94
N TYR A 201 4.05 -37.83 38.01
CA TYR A 201 4.44 -38.47 39.26
C TYR A 201 5.77 -37.87 39.74
N ARG A 202 5.70 -36.76 40.46
CA ARG A 202 6.90 -36.01 40.89
C ARG A 202 7.85 -36.82 41.74
N GLU A 203 7.34 -37.68 42.63
CA GLU A 203 8.15 -38.54 43.51
C GLU A 203 8.92 -39.60 42.71
N LYS A 204 8.38 -40.10 41.63
CA LYS A 204 8.99 -41.08 40.74
C LYS A 204 9.80 -40.45 39.62
N GLY A 205 9.66 -39.15 39.40
CA GLY A 205 10.27 -38.43 38.29
C GLY A 205 9.77 -38.90 36.89
N THR A 206 8.53 -39.36 36.83
CA THR A 206 7.92 -39.92 35.60
C THR A 206 6.58 -39.26 35.29
N MET A 207 6.11 -39.43 34.07
CA MET A 207 4.79 -39.02 33.62
C MET A 207 4.13 -40.10 32.75
N ASP A 208 2.80 -40.14 32.79
CA ASP A 208 1.96 -40.99 31.94
C ASP A 208 0.89 -40.18 31.26
N VAL A 209 0.42 -40.62 30.07
CA VAL A 209 -0.73 -40.00 29.41
C VAL A 209 -1.99 -40.28 30.23
N ALA A 210 -2.69 -39.24 30.61
CA ALA A 210 -3.98 -39.32 31.32
C ALA A 210 -5.16 -39.33 30.36
N PHE A 211 -5.17 -38.41 29.41
CA PHE A 211 -6.19 -38.26 28.40
C PHE A 211 -5.56 -37.90 27.08
N GLU A 212 -6.11 -38.38 26.00
CA GLU A 212 -5.63 -38.13 24.65
C GLU A 212 -6.79 -37.96 23.66
N TRP A 213 -6.69 -36.95 22.82
CA TRP A 213 -7.49 -36.83 21.61
C TRP A 213 -6.56 -36.79 20.40
N LEU A 214 -6.97 -37.48 19.34
CA LEU A 214 -6.21 -37.58 18.09
C LEU A 214 -7.10 -37.22 16.92
N ALA A 215 -6.58 -36.48 15.94
CA ALA A 215 -7.18 -36.34 14.65
C ALA A 215 -7.16 -37.69 13.91
N GLU A 216 -8.07 -37.84 12.94
CA GLU A 216 -8.20 -39.07 12.17
C GLU A 216 -6.87 -39.49 11.51
N GLY A 217 -6.53 -40.79 11.65
CA GLY A 217 -5.30 -41.36 11.09
C GLY A 217 -4.02 -41.10 11.87
N LYS A 218 -4.09 -40.48 13.05
CA LYS A 218 -2.91 -40.27 13.92
C LYS A 218 -2.70 -41.43 14.90
N LEU A 219 -1.43 -41.63 15.32
CA LEU A 219 -1.02 -42.73 16.21
C LEU A 219 -1.12 -42.29 17.67
N SER A 220 -1.66 -43.17 18.52
CA SER A 220 -1.76 -42.96 19.98
C SER A 220 -0.42 -42.85 20.65
N TYR A 221 -0.35 -41.98 21.67
CA TYR A 221 0.78 -41.80 22.55
C TYR A 221 0.70 -42.71 23.79
N PHE A 222 -0.48 -43.27 24.12
CA PHE A 222 -0.67 -44.09 25.34
C PHE A 222 0.34 -45.20 25.49
N ASP A 223 0.64 -45.95 24.43
CA ASP A 223 1.54 -47.06 24.46
C ASP A 223 3.03 -46.68 24.42
N ARG A 224 3.29 -45.46 23.92
CA ARG A 224 4.66 -44.96 23.71
C ARG A 224 5.21 -44.18 24.90
N THR A 225 4.35 -43.69 25.80
CA THR A 225 4.72 -42.74 26.84
C THR A 225 4.49 -43.21 28.27
N ARG A 226 4.34 -44.54 28.50
CA ARG A 226 4.26 -45.08 29.85
C ARG A 226 5.59 -44.90 30.60
N ASN A 227 5.50 -44.37 31.85
CA ASN A 227 6.64 -44.11 32.73
C ASN A 227 7.76 -43.30 32.06
N GLN A 228 7.43 -42.33 31.25
CA GLN A 228 8.42 -41.44 30.62
C GLN A 228 9.11 -40.56 31.67
N PRO A 229 10.46 -40.42 31.60
CA PRO A 229 11.18 -39.57 32.56
C PRO A 229 10.84 -38.09 32.34
N LEU A 230 10.64 -37.33 33.42
CA LEU A 230 10.34 -35.91 33.40
C LEU A 230 11.52 -35.03 32.91
N LYS A 231 12.78 -35.49 33.12
CA LYS A 231 14.01 -34.72 32.85
C LYS A 231 14.15 -34.14 31.43
N PRO A 232 13.66 -34.76 30.36
CA PRO A 232 13.73 -34.12 29.02
C PRO A 232 12.77 -32.96 28.82
N TRP A 233 11.79 -32.79 29.73
CA TRP A 233 10.64 -31.88 29.55
C TRP A 233 10.62 -30.72 30.57
N LEU A 234 11.49 -30.72 31.54
CA LEU A 234 11.73 -29.70 32.54
C LEU A 234 13.15 -29.12 32.39
#